data_0f7ea5419b943d54a943c2c137b5c0a8
#
_entry.id   0f7ea5419b943d54a943c2c137b5c0a8
#
_cell.length_a   1.000
_cell.length_b   1.000
_cell.length_c   1.000
_cell.angle_alpha   90.00
_cell.angle_beta   90.00
_cell.angle_gamma   90.00
#
_symmetry.space_group_name_H-M   'P 1'
#
loop_
_entity.id
_entity.type
_entity.pdbx_description
1 polymer ?
#
loop_
_entity_poly.entity_id
_entity_poly.type
_entity_poly.pdbx_seq_one_letter_code
_entity_poly.pdbx_strand_id
1 'polypeptide(L)'
;MVKLLLADDDARLSDLVKEYFDGEGYEVTHAWNGQEALDYMEQDRPDIVILDVMMPVLDGFETLKQIRNKSSIPVIMLTAKGDDIDRILGLEMGADDYLSKPFNPRELLARIKAILRRASQEKEDDPMSDLALSDVLLRRRDRTVYLHDELIELTTSEYALLECMMLVPGQVMTKQELSEKALGRKLTMYDRSLDMHISNLRKKVGNFENEEPRIKTVRGVGYIFVDGAEC
;
A
#
# COMPACT_ATOMS: atom_id res chain seq x y z
N MET A 1 1.87 -20.17 -7.01
CA MET A 1 3.17 -19.65 -6.57
C MET A 1 3.05 -18.15 -6.67
N VAL A 2 3.52 -17.39 -5.68
CA VAL A 2 3.43 -15.92 -5.69
C VAL A 2 4.47 -15.38 -6.67
N LYS A 3 4.04 -14.54 -7.60
CA LYS A 3 4.88 -13.90 -8.62
C LYS A 3 5.35 -12.52 -8.13
N LEU A 4 6.66 -12.34 -8.06
CA LEU A 4 7.30 -11.12 -7.61
C LEU A 4 8.08 -10.51 -8.77
N LEU A 5 7.81 -9.25 -9.10
CA LEU A 5 8.61 -8.47 -10.05
C LEU A 5 9.58 -7.58 -9.28
N LEU A 6 10.88 -7.77 -9.50
CA LEU A 6 11.94 -6.93 -8.96
C LEU A 6 12.53 -6.07 -10.07
N ALA A 7 12.39 -4.75 -9.96
CA ALA A 7 13.03 -3.79 -10.85
C ALA A 7 14.16 -3.08 -10.11
N ASP A 8 15.40 -3.36 -10.51
CA ASP A 8 16.62 -2.84 -9.87
C ASP A 8 17.80 -2.99 -10.85
N ASP A 9 18.67 -2.00 -10.98
CA ASP A 9 19.84 -2.08 -11.86
C ASP A 9 21.07 -2.72 -11.19
N ASP A 10 21.01 -3.04 -9.90
CA ASP A 10 22.06 -3.76 -9.18
C ASP A 10 21.91 -5.28 -9.36
N ALA A 11 22.72 -5.86 -10.26
CA ALA A 11 22.75 -7.29 -10.53
C ALA A 11 22.99 -8.14 -9.28
N ARG A 12 23.90 -7.69 -8.38
CA ARG A 12 24.25 -8.45 -7.18
C ARG A 12 23.10 -8.51 -6.18
N LEU A 13 22.42 -7.39 -6.01
CA LEU A 13 21.24 -7.33 -5.16
C LEU A 13 20.13 -8.21 -5.73
N SER A 14 19.91 -8.13 -7.04
CA SER A 14 18.89 -8.92 -7.75
C SER A 14 19.13 -10.42 -7.64
N ASP A 15 20.39 -10.87 -7.83
CA ASP A 15 20.77 -12.28 -7.66
C ASP A 15 20.52 -12.76 -6.22
N LEU A 16 20.92 -11.96 -5.22
CA LEU A 16 20.74 -12.29 -3.81
C LEU A 16 19.25 -12.37 -3.42
N VAL A 17 18.46 -11.43 -3.89
CA VAL A 17 17.00 -11.42 -3.65
C VAL A 17 16.38 -12.65 -4.33
N LYS A 18 16.72 -12.91 -5.58
CA LYS A 18 16.19 -14.06 -6.32
C LYS A 18 16.51 -15.38 -5.64
N GLU A 19 17.78 -15.63 -5.30
CA GLU A 19 18.20 -16.86 -4.60
C GLU A 19 17.42 -17.06 -3.29
N TYR A 20 17.29 -15.99 -2.49
CA TYR A 20 16.61 -16.04 -1.20
C TYR A 20 15.10 -16.32 -1.36
N PHE A 21 14.45 -15.64 -2.32
CA PHE A 21 13.01 -15.74 -2.50
C PHE A 21 12.56 -17.00 -3.24
N ASP A 22 13.39 -17.52 -4.16
CA ASP A 22 13.18 -18.84 -4.77
C ASP A 22 13.15 -19.94 -3.69
N GLY A 23 14.04 -19.85 -2.69
CA GLY A 23 14.07 -20.73 -1.52
C GLY A 23 12.84 -20.63 -0.61
N GLU A 24 12.15 -19.48 -0.62
CA GLU A 24 10.91 -19.24 0.14
C GLU A 24 9.62 -19.54 -0.68
N GLY A 25 9.75 -20.04 -1.90
CA GLY A 25 8.63 -20.47 -2.76
C GLY A 25 7.98 -19.34 -3.56
N TYR A 26 8.70 -18.26 -3.81
CA TYR A 26 8.29 -17.18 -4.71
C TYR A 26 8.86 -17.42 -6.12
N GLU A 27 8.17 -16.91 -7.14
CA GLU A 27 8.67 -16.82 -8.50
C GLU A 27 9.13 -15.39 -8.76
N VAL A 28 10.46 -15.19 -8.87
CA VAL A 28 11.04 -13.85 -9.02
C VAL A 28 11.41 -13.59 -10.47
N THR A 29 10.78 -12.58 -11.05
CA THR A 29 11.19 -12.01 -12.35
C THR A 29 11.94 -10.71 -12.11
N HIS A 30 13.03 -10.51 -12.85
CA HIS A 30 13.89 -9.34 -12.74
C HIS A 30 13.75 -8.43 -13.97
N ALA A 31 13.68 -7.12 -13.73
CA ALA A 31 13.75 -6.06 -14.74
C ALA A 31 14.90 -5.10 -14.38
N TRP A 32 15.67 -4.67 -15.39
CA TRP A 32 16.85 -3.82 -15.21
C TRP A 32 16.53 -2.33 -15.12
N ASN A 33 15.30 -1.95 -15.41
CA ASN A 33 14.81 -0.57 -15.39
C ASN A 33 13.29 -0.54 -15.37
N GLY A 34 12.72 0.65 -15.18
CA GLY A 34 11.28 0.82 -15.10
C GLY A 34 10.53 0.47 -16.39
N GLN A 35 11.15 0.69 -17.57
CA GLN A 35 10.50 0.35 -18.83
C GLN A 35 10.32 -1.16 -18.96
N GLU A 36 11.37 -1.94 -18.68
CA GLU A 36 11.28 -3.41 -18.70
C GLU A 36 10.25 -3.93 -17.69
N ALA A 37 10.16 -3.29 -16.51
CA ALA A 37 9.15 -3.65 -15.52
C ALA A 37 7.72 -3.43 -16.06
N LEU A 38 7.46 -2.33 -16.74
CA LEU A 38 6.16 -2.04 -17.35
C LEU A 38 5.84 -3.01 -18.49
N ASP A 39 6.83 -3.30 -19.34
CA ASP A 39 6.69 -4.25 -20.46
C ASP A 39 6.38 -5.67 -19.95
N TYR A 40 7.01 -6.09 -18.85
CA TYR A 40 6.69 -7.36 -18.20
C TYR A 40 5.26 -7.38 -17.66
N MET A 41 4.81 -6.32 -16.99
CA MET A 41 3.46 -6.23 -16.44
C MET A 41 2.35 -6.26 -17.49
N GLU A 42 2.64 -5.90 -18.74
CA GLU A 42 1.71 -6.03 -19.86
C GLU A 42 1.57 -7.49 -20.35
N GLN A 43 2.61 -8.31 -20.18
CA GLN A 43 2.65 -9.71 -20.61
C GLN A 43 2.16 -10.67 -19.51
N ASP A 44 2.53 -10.41 -18.28
CA ASP A 44 2.17 -11.21 -17.11
C ASP A 44 1.83 -10.29 -15.93
N ARG A 45 0.98 -10.74 -15.02
CA ARG A 45 0.60 -9.96 -13.84
C ARG A 45 1.33 -10.50 -12.62
N PRO A 46 2.31 -9.76 -12.07
CA PRO A 46 2.90 -10.10 -10.78
C PRO A 46 1.88 -9.84 -9.65
N ASP A 47 2.05 -10.53 -8.52
CA ASP A 47 1.25 -10.29 -7.31
C ASP A 47 1.76 -9.09 -6.51
N ILE A 48 3.04 -8.74 -6.67
CA ILE A 48 3.68 -7.61 -6.03
C ILE A 48 4.89 -7.13 -6.84
N VAL A 49 5.13 -5.82 -6.83
CA VAL A 49 6.30 -5.19 -7.47
C VAL A 49 7.23 -4.63 -6.39
N ILE A 50 8.52 -4.90 -6.54
CA ILE A 50 9.60 -4.25 -5.78
C ILE A 50 10.33 -3.34 -6.77
N LEU A 51 10.44 -2.06 -6.44
CA LEU A 51 10.84 -1.03 -7.39
C LEU A 51 11.93 -0.15 -6.80
N ASP A 52 13.13 -0.21 -7.37
CA ASP A 52 14.18 0.73 -6.99
C ASP A 52 13.85 2.15 -7.48
N VAL A 53 14.18 3.14 -6.67
CA VAL A 53 14.01 4.56 -7.03
C VAL A 53 14.98 4.94 -8.14
N MET A 54 16.24 4.55 -8.01
CA MET A 54 17.33 4.99 -8.88
C MET A 54 17.64 3.95 -9.95
N MET A 55 16.95 4.05 -11.08
CA MET A 55 17.19 3.16 -12.24
C MET A 55 17.46 3.95 -13.52
N PRO A 56 18.24 3.40 -14.46
CA PRO A 56 18.42 4.01 -15.77
C PRO A 56 17.14 3.91 -16.62
N VAL A 57 17.08 4.66 -17.73
CA VAL A 57 16.00 4.67 -18.73
C VAL A 57 14.70 5.27 -18.17
N LEU A 58 14.07 4.59 -17.21
CA LEU A 58 12.86 5.04 -16.49
C LEU A 58 13.07 4.79 -15.02
N ASP A 59 13.05 5.86 -14.21
CA ASP A 59 13.23 5.79 -12.76
C ASP A 59 12.02 5.19 -12.04
N GLY A 60 12.19 4.88 -10.74
CA GLY A 60 11.17 4.23 -9.95
C GLY A 60 9.92 5.08 -9.72
N PHE A 61 10.06 6.40 -9.61
CA PHE A 61 8.91 7.27 -9.39
C PHE A 61 8.02 7.39 -10.62
N GLU A 62 8.62 7.60 -11.79
CA GLU A 62 7.85 7.66 -13.03
C GLU A 62 7.25 6.29 -13.37
N THR A 63 7.97 5.19 -13.05
CA THR A 63 7.44 3.82 -13.17
C THR A 63 6.23 3.62 -12.25
N LEU A 64 6.32 4.00 -10.97
CA LEU A 64 5.23 3.91 -10.00
C LEU A 64 3.99 4.68 -10.49
N LYS A 65 4.18 5.89 -10.97
CA LYS A 65 3.11 6.72 -11.52
C LYS A 65 2.39 6.04 -12.69
N GLN A 66 3.15 5.44 -13.61
CA GLN A 66 2.57 4.70 -14.74
C GLN A 66 1.84 3.43 -14.27
N ILE A 67 2.38 2.70 -13.29
CA ILE A 67 1.69 1.56 -12.67
C ILE A 67 0.36 2.02 -12.07
N ARG A 68 0.34 3.10 -11.29
CA ARG A 68 -0.87 3.60 -10.61
C ARG A 68 -1.94 4.14 -11.55
N ASN A 69 -1.57 4.55 -12.75
CA ASN A 69 -2.53 4.91 -13.81
C ASN A 69 -3.30 3.70 -14.39
N LYS A 70 -2.78 2.48 -14.19
CA LYS A 70 -3.33 1.26 -14.81
C LYS A 70 -3.71 0.19 -13.78
N SER A 71 -3.19 0.25 -12.54
CA SER A 71 -3.30 -0.85 -11.58
C SER A 71 -3.09 -0.41 -10.13
N SER A 72 -3.82 -1.04 -9.23
CA SER A 72 -3.63 -0.95 -7.76
C SER A 72 -2.70 -2.04 -7.19
N ILE A 73 -1.95 -2.74 -8.04
CA ILE A 73 -1.01 -3.78 -7.61
C ILE A 73 -0.11 -3.28 -6.48
N PRO A 74 0.16 -4.10 -5.45
CA PRO A 74 1.07 -3.72 -4.38
C PRO A 74 2.48 -3.36 -4.89
N VAL A 75 3.03 -2.24 -4.42
CA VAL A 75 4.38 -1.78 -4.76
C VAL A 75 5.16 -1.43 -3.50
N ILE A 76 6.34 -2.03 -3.35
CA ILE A 76 7.34 -1.64 -2.35
C ILE A 76 8.45 -0.86 -3.06
N MET A 77 8.73 0.36 -2.60
CA MET A 77 9.85 1.15 -3.12
C MET A 77 11.15 0.80 -2.38
N LEU A 78 12.25 0.62 -3.11
CA LEU A 78 13.59 0.56 -2.55
C LEU A 78 14.25 1.93 -2.68
N THR A 79 14.78 2.46 -1.58
CA THR A 79 15.37 3.81 -1.54
C THR A 79 16.77 3.78 -0.96
N ALA A 80 17.61 4.76 -1.29
CA ALA A 80 18.89 4.92 -0.63
C ALA A 80 18.72 5.27 0.86
N LYS A 81 19.71 4.89 1.68
CA LYS A 81 19.69 5.19 3.12
C LYS A 81 19.78 6.70 3.35
N GLY A 82 18.82 7.25 4.10
CA GLY A 82 18.81 8.66 4.50
C GLY A 82 18.01 9.59 3.58
N ASP A 83 17.37 9.06 2.56
CA ASP A 83 16.53 9.87 1.66
C ASP A 83 15.07 9.87 2.14
N ASP A 84 14.81 10.66 3.18
CA ASP A 84 13.46 10.83 3.72
C ASP A 84 12.51 11.50 2.71
N ILE A 85 13.05 12.26 1.77
CA ILE A 85 12.28 12.94 0.71
C ILE A 85 11.75 11.91 -0.28
N ASP A 86 12.60 11.02 -0.78
CA ASP A 86 12.20 9.96 -1.71
C ASP A 86 11.16 9.02 -1.09
N ARG A 87 11.31 8.72 0.21
CA ARG A 87 10.35 7.93 0.95
C ARG A 87 8.97 8.57 1.02
N ILE A 88 8.93 9.87 1.34
CA ILE A 88 7.68 10.63 1.41
C ILE A 88 7.05 10.70 0.02
N LEU A 89 7.83 11.03 -0.99
CA LEU A 89 7.37 11.14 -2.37
C LEU A 89 6.77 9.83 -2.89
N GLY A 90 7.46 8.69 -2.69
CA GLY A 90 6.97 7.38 -3.10
C GLY A 90 5.62 7.01 -2.48
N LEU A 91 5.45 7.29 -1.18
CA LEU A 91 4.19 7.04 -0.49
C LEU A 91 3.08 8.01 -0.93
N GLU A 92 3.41 9.29 -1.18
CA GLU A 92 2.46 10.25 -1.76
C GLU A 92 1.99 9.83 -3.15
N MET A 93 2.86 9.19 -3.93
CA MET A 93 2.56 8.66 -5.26
C MET A 93 1.84 7.30 -5.22
N GLY A 94 1.55 6.77 -4.03
CA GLY A 94 0.74 5.58 -3.83
C GLY A 94 1.52 4.27 -3.70
N ALA A 95 2.80 4.28 -3.34
CA ALA A 95 3.49 3.06 -2.92
C ALA A 95 2.84 2.50 -1.63
N ASP A 96 2.82 1.18 -1.48
CA ASP A 96 2.24 0.51 -0.30
C ASP A 96 3.21 0.45 0.88
N ASP A 97 4.50 0.37 0.60
CA ASP A 97 5.57 0.44 1.60
C ASP A 97 6.88 0.90 0.95
N TYR A 98 7.89 1.11 1.77
CA TYR A 98 9.26 1.44 1.33
C TYR A 98 10.27 0.69 2.19
N LEU A 99 11.46 0.47 1.63
CA LEU A 99 12.56 -0.18 2.32
C LEU A 99 13.89 0.47 1.92
N SER A 100 14.67 0.90 2.92
CA SER A 100 15.96 1.57 2.64
C SER A 100 17.08 0.55 2.37
N LYS A 101 17.87 0.77 1.33
CA LYS A 101 19.09 0.04 1.04
C LYS A 101 20.24 0.53 1.95
N PRO A 102 21.12 -0.35 2.50
CA PRO A 102 21.05 -1.81 2.39
C PRO A 102 20.02 -2.41 3.35
N PHE A 103 19.31 -3.44 2.92
CA PHE A 103 18.29 -4.13 3.71
C PHE A 103 18.62 -5.61 3.91
N ASN A 104 17.97 -6.23 4.90
CA ASN A 104 18.01 -7.66 5.08
C ASN A 104 16.90 -8.31 4.24
N PRO A 105 17.18 -9.36 3.42
CA PRO A 105 16.13 -10.06 2.65
C PRO A 105 14.97 -10.57 3.51
N ARG A 106 15.21 -10.92 4.78
CA ARG A 106 14.16 -11.30 5.73
C ARG A 106 13.21 -10.15 6.06
N GLU A 107 13.71 -8.92 6.10
CA GLU A 107 12.88 -7.75 6.33
C GLU A 107 11.97 -7.51 5.11
N LEU A 108 12.53 -7.57 3.90
CA LEU A 108 11.76 -7.47 2.67
C LEU A 108 10.68 -8.55 2.61
N LEU A 109 11.01 -9.80 2.91
CA LEU A 109 10.06 -10.92 2.95
C LEU A 109 8.91 -10.66 3.95
N ALA A 110 9.23 -10.16 5.15
CA ALA A 110 8.21 -9.86 6.15
C ALA A 110 7.23 -8.78 5.67
N ARG A 111 7.73 -7.74 4.98
CA ARG A 111 6.91 -6.68 4.37
C ARG A 111 6.03 -7.22 3.23
N ILE A 112 6.60 -8.03 2.34
CA ILE A 112 5.87 -8.69 1.26
C ILE A 112 4.74 -9.55 1.83
N LYS A 113 5.04 -10.42 2.81
CA LYS A 113 4.04 -11.27 3.46
C LYS A 113 2.92 -10.44 4.11
N ALA A 114 3.25 -9.32 4.75
CA ALA A 114 2.27 -8.42 5.35
C ALA A 114 1.35 -7.75 4.31
N ILE A 115 1.90 -7.33 3.17
CA ILE A 115 1.15 -6.72 2.08
C ILE A 115 0.27 -7.76 1.37
N LEU A 116 0.83 -8.90 0.99
CA LEU A 116 0.08 -9.96 0.31
C LEU A 116 -1.02 -10.56 1.19
N ARG A 117 -0.79 -10.71 2.50
CA ARG A 117 -1.85 -11.12 3.44
C ARG A 117 -3.02 -10.13 3.40
N ARG A 118 -2.75 -8.83 3.38
CA ARG A 118 -3.79 -7.79 3.24
C ARG A 118 -4.52 -7.90 1.91
N ALA A 119 -3.80 -8.23 0.83
CA ALA A 119 -4.38 -8.42 -0.49
C ALA A 119 -5.14 -9.75 -0.61
N SER A 120 -4.76 -10.78 0.15
CA SER A 120 -5.28 -12.15 0.05
C SER A 120 -6.28 -12.54 1.16
N GLN A 121 -6.64 -11.66 2.09
CA GLN A 121 -7.71 -11.93 3.08
C GLN A 121 -9.09 -12.20 2.45
N GLU A 122 -9.12 -12.49 1.16
CA GLU A 122 -10.29 -12.86 0.37
C GLU A 122 -10.78 -14.31 0.53
N LYS A 123 -10.11 -15.19 1.30
CA LYS A 123 -10.34 -16.63 1.20
C LYS A 123 -10.54 -17.43 2.50
N GLU A 124 -10.93 -16.82 3.59
CA GLU A 124 -11.47 -17.63 4.69
C GLU A 124 -12.96 -17.30 4.86
N ASP A 125 -13.76 -18.38 4.79
CA ASP A 125 -15.22 -18.42 4.88
C ASP A 125 -15.75 -17.85 6.22
N ASP A 126 -15.72 -16.52 6.37
CA ASP A 126 -16.60 -15.82 7.31
C ASP A 126 -17.40 -14.80 6.52
N PRO A 127 -18.75 -14.85 6.53
CA PRO A 127 -19.57 -13.87 5.84
C PRO A 127 -19.49 -12.55 6.58
N MET A 128 -18.36 -11.87 6.47
CA MET A 128 -18.21 -10.51 6.98
C MET A 128 -19.04 -9.60 6.11
N SER A 129 -20.15 -9.15 6.66
CA SER A 129 -21.04 -8.19 6.01
C SER A 129 -20.26 -6.97 5.48
N ASP A 130 -20.65 -6.49 4.31
CA ASP A 130 -20.16 -5.24 3.77
C ASP A 130 -20.29 -4.13 4.83
N LEU A 131 -19.33 -3.22 4.87
CA LEU A 131 -19.38 -2.08 5.76
C LEU A 131 -19.99 -0.89 5.00
N ALA A 132 -21.13 -0.44 5.45
CA ALA A 132 -21.79 0.74 4.91
C ALA A 132 -21.88 1.81 5.99
N LEU A 133 -21.30 2.96 5.74
CA LEU A 133 -21.33 4.12 6.64
C LEU A 133 -21.60 5.38 5.83
N SER A 134 -22.77 5.98 6.04
CA SER A 134 -23.24 7.11 5.26
C SER A 134 -23.22 6.79 3.75
N ASP A 135 -22.38 7.43 3.00
CA ASP A 135 -22.25 7.32 1.54
C ASP A 135 -21.05 6.46 1.09
N VAL A 136 -20.35 5.84 2.03
CA VAL A 136 -19.22 4.92 1.77
C VAL A 136 -19.68 3.48 1.95
N LEU A 137 -19.59 2.68 0.89
CA LEU A 137 -19.81 1.24 0.91
C LEU A 137 -18.50 0.51 0.64
N LEU A 138 -18.01 -0.22 1.64
CA LEU A 138 -16.83 -1.08 1.52
C LEU A 138 -17.29 -2.53 1.40
N ARG A 139 -17.13 -3.11 0.21
CA ARG A 139 -17.39 -4.52 -0.04
C ARG A 139 -16.18 -5.36 0.30
N ARG A 140 -16.34 -6.22 1.30
CA ARG A 140 -15.23 -7.02 1.84
C ARG A 140 -14.89 -8.20 0.94
N ARG A 141 -15.87 -8.75 0.24
CA ARG A 141 -15.71 -9.93 -0.61
C ARG A 141 -14.76 -9.69 -1.79
N ASP A 142 -14.86 -8.55 -2.45
CA ASP A 142 -14.08 -8.19 -3.65
C ASP A 142 -13.11 -7.02 -3.40
N ARG A 143 -13.05 -6.55 -2.13
CA ARG A 143 -12.21 -5.43 -1.68
C ARG A 143 -12.42 -4.15 -2.49
N THR A 144 -13.65 -3.91 -2.91
CA THR A 144 -14.03 -2.69 -3.62
C THR A 144 -14.65 -1.66 -2.66
N VAL A 145 -14.47 -0.40 -2.97
CA VAL A 145 -15.03 0.70 -2.19
C VAL A 145 -15.82 1.61 -3.13
N TYR A 146 -17.03 1.92 -2.73
CA TYR A 146 -17.91 2.84 -3.44
C TYR A 146 -18.17 4.07 -2.59
N LEU A 147 -18.16 5.23 -3.23
CA LEU A 147 -18.53 6.52 -2.66
C LEU A 147 -19.67 7.09 -3.53
N HIS A 148 -20.85 7.36 -2.95
CA HIS A 148 -22.06 7.75 -3.70
C HIS A 148 -22.35 6.79 -4.87
N ASP A 149 -22.22 5.47 -4.67
CA ASP A 149 -22.36 4.41 -5.67
C ASP A 149 -21.29 4.42 -6.81
N GLU A 150 -20.32 5.32 -6.77
CA GLU A 150 -19.19 5.35 -7.69
C GLU A 150 -17.99 4.57 -7.13
N LEU A 151 -17.42 3.68 -7.95
CA LEU A 151 -16.22 2.90 -7.56
C LEU A 151 -15.02 3.83 -7.39
N ILE A 152 -14.36 3.76 -6.22
CA ILE A 152 -13.10 4.43 -5.97
C ILE A 152 -11.95 3.43 -5.88
N GLU A 153 -10.84 3.72 -6.55
CA GLU A 153 -9.66 2.85 -6.52
C GLU A 153 -8.77 3.18 -5.34
N LEU A 154 -8.61 2.21 -4.45
CA LEU A 154 -7.70 2.29 -3.31
C LEU A 154 -6.52 1.33 -3.48
N THR A 155 -5.34 1.74 -3.00
CA THR A 155 -4.23 0.80 -2.84
C THR A 155 -4.53 -0.19 -1.72
N THR A 156 -3.77 -1.28 -1.65
CA THR A 156 -3.93 -2.30 -0.60
C THR A 156 -3.84 -1.70 0.81
N SER A 157 -2.92 -0.75 1.01
CA SER A 157 -2.72 -0.09 2.31
C SER A 157 -3.84 0.90 2.64
N GLU A 158 -4.31 1.66 1.66
CA GLU A 158 -5.45 2.57 1.84
C GLU A 158 -6.74 1.84 2.15
N TYR A 159 -7.01 0.73 1.44
CA TYR A 159 -8.16 -0.13 1.72
C TYR A 159 -8.12 -0.66 3.16
N ALA A 160 -6.98 -1.24 3.58
CA ALA A 160 -6.83 -1.80 4.92
C ALA A 160 -7.01 -0.74 6.03
N LEU A 161 -6.53 0.48 5.80
CA LEU A 161 -6.72 1.59 6.73
C LEU A 161 -8.18 2.02 6.81
N LEU A 162 -8.86 2.12 5.68
CA LEU A 162 -10.28 2.45 5.64
C LEU A 162 -11.12 1.40 6.35
N GLU A 163 -10.90 0.12 6.04
CA GLU A 163 -11.59 -1.01 6.67
C GLU A 163 -11.41 -1.00 8.18
N CYS A 164 -10.18 -0.85 8.69
CA CYS A 164 -9.91 -0.78 10.12
C CYS A 164 -10.68 0.34 10.81
N MET A 165 -10.78 1.52 10.19
CA MET A 165 -11.49 2.66 10.78
C MET A 165 -13.02 2.51 10.66
N MET A 166 -13.54 1.95 9.56
CA MET A 166 -14.96 1.70 9.36
C MET A 166 -15.51 0.59 10.27
N LEU A 167 -14.67 -0.30 10.78
CA LEU A 167 -15.07 -1.31 11.78
C LEU A 167 -15.38 -0.71 13.15
N VAL A 168 -14.87 0.47 13.45
CA VAL A 168 -15.05 1.17 14.74
C VAL A 168 -15.38 2.64 14.50
N PRO A 169 -16.50 2.95 13.83
CA PRO A 169 -16.84 4.33 13.48
C PRO A 169 -17.02 5.17 14.74
N GLY A 170 -16.64 6.42 14.68
CA GLY A 170 -16.72 7.34 15.82
C GLY A 170 -15.68 7.10 16.92
N GLN A 171 -14.82 6.06 16.79
CA GLN A 171 -13.77 5.80 17.77
C GLN A 171 -12.40 6.24 17.24
N VAL A 172 -11.59 6.80 18.15
CA VAL A 172 -10.23 7.20 17.82
C VAL A 172 -9.35 5.96 17.80
N MET A 173 -8.70 5.71 16.66
CA MET A 173 -7.64 4.72 16.55
C MET A 173 -6.28 5.41 16.63
N THR A 174 -5.40 4.93 17.50
CA THR A 174 -4.06 5.46 17.61
C THR A 174 -3.23 5.13 16.34
N LYS A 175 -2.21 5.95 16.08
CA LYS A 175 -1.30 5.68 14.96
C LYS A 175 -0.66 4.30 15.06
N GLN A 176 -0.33 3.85 16.27
CA GLN A 176 0.26 2.54 16.51
C GLN A 176 -0.73 1.42 16.15
N GLU A 177 -1.97 1.50 16.63
CA GLU A 177 -3.01 0.50 16.31
C GLU A 177 -3.29 0.41 14.82
N LEU A 178 -3.43 1.56 14.13
CA LEU A 178 -3.62 1.59 12.68
C LEU A 178 -2.45 0.96 11.94
N SER A 179 -1.22 1.27 12.35
CA SER A 179 -0.05 0.67 11.72
C SER A 179 0.03 -0.85 11.95
N GLU A 180 -0.23 -1.31 13.16
CA GLU A 180 -0.18 -2.74 13.48
C GLU A 180 -1.32 -3.52 12.81
N LYS A 181 -2.56 -3.01 12.88
CA LYS A 181 -3.73 -3.70 12.32
C LYS A 181 -3.81 -3.60 10.80
N ALA A 182 -3.67 -2.39 10.25
CA ALA A 182 -3.83 -2.16 8.82
C ALA A 182 -2.54 -2.37 8.02
N LEU A 183 -1.37 -1.95 8.54
CA LEU A 183 -0.11 -2.04 7.80
C LEU A 183 0.75 -3.24 8.23
N GLY A 184 0.34 -3.99 9.28
CA GLY A 184 1.01 -5.21 9.74
C GLY A 184 2.42 -4.99 10.29
N ARG A 185 2.76 -3.76 10.69
CA ARG A 185 4.08 -3.39 11.20
C ARG A 185 3.98 -2.33 12.30
N LYS A 186 5.00 -2.28 13.15
CA LYS A 186 5.11 -1.24 14.17
C LYS A 186 5.65 0.05 13.56
N LEU A 187 5.13 1.18 14.02
CA LEU A 187 5.69 2.48 13.67
C LEU A 187 7.05 2.67 14.33
N THR A 188 8.01 3.22 13.60
CA THR A 188 9.26 3.75 14.15
C THR A 188 9.12 5.26 14.43
N MET A 189 10.02 5.82 15.23
CA MET A 189 9.92 7.20 15.73
C MET A 189 9.79 8.28 14.65
N TYR A 190 10.29 8.03 13.44
CA TYR A 190 10.25 8.98 12.31
C TYR A 190 9.44 8.47 11.12
N ASP A 191 8.66 7.40 11.32
CA ASP A 191 7.86 6.83 10.25
C ASP A 191 6.60 7.67 9.98
N ARG A 192 6.58 8.34 8.83
CA ARG A 192 5.44 9.15 8.36
C ARG A 192 4.55 8.42 7.35
N SER A 193 4.83 7.15 7.06
CA SER A 193 4.09 6.42 6.02
C SER A 193 2.59 6.35 6.30
N LEU A 194 2.22 6.11 7.56
CA LEU A 194 0.80 6.11 7.94
C LEU A 194 0.13 7.45 7.63
N ASP A 195 0.78 8.57 7.98
CA ASP A 195 0.23 9.90 7.75
C ASP A 195 0.06 10.17 6.24
N MET A 196 0.98 9.66 5.41
CA MET A 196 0.90 9.78 3.94
C MET A 196 -0.24 8.92 3.37
N HIS A 197 -0.37 7.65 3.77
CA HIS A 197 -1.50 6.82 3.36
C HIS A 197 -2.85 7.43 3.77
N ILE A 198 -2.96 7.98 4.98
CA ILE A 198 -4.17 8.70 5.42
C ILE A 198 -4.42 9.96 4.59
N SER A 199 -3.37 10.70 4.24
CA SER A 199 -3.49 11.88 3.37
C SER A 199 -4.02 11.50 1.99
N ASN A 200 -3.49 10.44 1.38
CA ASN A 200 -3.94 9.94 0.08
C ASN A 200 -5.37 9.38 0.16
N LEU A 201 -5.68 8.62 1.19
CA LEU A 201 -7.02 8.10 1.43
C LEU A 201 -8.05 9.23 1.54
N ARG A 202 -7.73 10.31 2.30
CA ARG A 202 -8.60 11.50 2.40
C ARG A 202 -8.92 12.13 1.06
N LYS A 203 -7.93 12.22 0.16
CA LYS A 203 -8.14 12.77 -1.20
C LYS A 203 -9.15 11.94 -2.00
N LYS A 204 -9.17 10.62 -1.77
CA LYS A 204 -10.03 9.67 -2.49
C LYS A 204 -11.43 9.56 -1.91
N VAL A 205 -11.56 9.48 -0.57
CA VAL A 205 -12.86 9.42 0.09
C VAL A 205 -13.51 10.80 0.24
N GLY A 206 -12.75 11.88 0.12
CA GLY A 206 -13.25 13.26 0.17
C GLY A 206 -13.87 13.66 1.50
N ASN A 207 -14.69 14.71 1.44
CA ASN A 207 -15.47 15.25 2.55
C ASN A 207 -16.94 14.90 2.39
N PHE A 208 -17.74 15.08 3.43
CA PHE A 208 -19.20 15.10 3.36
C PHE A 208 -19.71 16.34 2.59
N GLU A 209 -20.99 16.39 2.24
CA GLU A 209 -21.61 17.53 1.57
C GLU A 209 -21.47 18.85 2.35
N ASN A 210 -21.41 18.79 3.69
CA ASN A 210 -21.18 19.93 4.58
C ASN A 210 -19.70 20.35 4.69
N GLU A 211 -18.82 19.86 3.78
CA GLU A 211 -17.38 20.08 3.76
C GLU A 211 -16.59 19.48 4.96
N GLU A 212 -17.24 18.77 5.87
CA GLU A 212 -16.55 18.09 6.97
C GLU A 212 -15.78 16.85 6.48
N PRO A 213 -14.53 16.64 6.95
CA PRO A 213 -13.75 15.48 6.53
C PRO A 213 -14.30 14.19 7.16
N ARG A 214 -14.44 13.12 6.33
CA ARG A 214 -14.80 11.78 6.83
C ARG A 214 -13.75 11.19 7.75
N ILE A 215 -12.48 11.52 7.53
CA ILE A 215 -11.37 11.09 8.40
C ILE A 215 -10.81 12.31 9.10
N LYS A 216 -11.08 12.44 10.40
CA LYS A 216 -10.57 13.54 11.24
C LYS A 216 -9.27 13.14 11.93
N THR A 217 -8.39 14.13 12.17
CA THR A 217 -7.15 13.94 12.95
C THR A 217 -7.40 14.30 14.40
N VAL A 218 -7.08 13.38 15.30
CA VAL A 218 -6.99 13.66 16.73
C VAL A 218 -5.54 13.94 17.08
N ARG A 219 -5.21 15.22 17.28
CA ARG A 219 -3.83 15.68 17.46
C ARG A 219 -3.12 14.92 18.58
N GLY A 220 -1.93 14.41 18.31
CA GLY A 220 -1.11 13.66 19.25
C GLY A 220 -1.57 12.24 19.54
N VAL A 221 -2.71 11.79 18.99
CA VAL A 221 -3.29 10.46 19.23
C VAL A 221 -3.35 9.63 17.96
N GLY A 222 -4.16 10.04 16.97
CA GLY A 222 -4.40 9.23 15.79
C GLY A 222 -5.49 9.79 14.88
N TYR A 223 -6.34 8.90 14.38
CA TYR A 223 -7.38 9.22 13.41
C TYR A 223 -8.72 8.61 13.81
N ILE A 224 -9.80 9.20 13.32
CA ILE A 224 -11.17 8.75 13.52
C ILE A 224 -11.91 8.83 12.19
N PHE A 225 -12.67 7.78 11.83
CA PHE A 225 -13.65 7.83 10.76
C PHE A 225 -14.99 8.26 11.36
N VAL A 226 -15.56 9.32 10.82
CA VAL A 226 -16.84 9.89 11.33
C VAL A 226 -17.98 9.30 10.54
N ASP A 227 -19.04 8.89 11.21
CA ASP A 227 -20.30 8.58 10.57
C ASP A 227 -21.05 9.90 10.37
N GLY A 228 -21.41 10.23 9.14
CA GLY A 228 -22.09 11.50 8.79
C GLY A 228 -23.48 11.70 9.42
N ALA A 229 -23.92 10.76 10.27
CA ALA A 229 -25.23 10.81 10.92
C ALA A 229 -25.32 11.77 12.13
N GLU A 230 -24.21 12.41 12.53
CA GLU A 230 -24.17 13.35 13.66
C GLU A 230 -23.90 14.80 13.19
N CYS A 231 -24.72 15.31 12.30
CA CYS A 231 -24.78 16.76 12.05
C CYS A 231 -26.22 17.24 11.95
#